data_d051e16ae336dceea64f37fa9e509c99
#
_entry.id   d051e16ae336dceea64f37fa9e509c99
#
_cell.length_a   1.000
_cell.length_b   1.000
_cell.length_c   1.000
_cell.angle_alpha   90.00
_cell.angle_beta   90.00
_cell.angle_gamma   90.00
#
_symmetry.space_group_name_H-M   'P 1'
#
loop_
_entity.id
_entity.type
_entity.pdbx_description
1 polymer ?
#
loop_
_entity_poly.entity_id
_entity_poly.type
_entity_poly.pdbx_seq_one_letter_code
_entity_poly.pdbx_strand_id
1 'polypeptide(L)'
;MSLVLDASCAMSLFLEAEERPAVSRVLSQMIANGAWTPSLWRLEIANALQTLVRRGILTALSRDASLADLATLPIETDAETGNRAWGQTLRLAEVHMLTVYDAAYLELALRRGLPLATLDLELRAAAEAEGVGLLGK
;
A
#
# COMPACT_ATOMS: atom_id res chain seq x y z
N MET A 1 6.28 -5.67 14.77
CA MET A 1 6.78 -5.80 13.40
C MET A 1 6.12 -4.76 12.51
N SER A 2 6.92 -4.08 11.70
CA SER A 2 6.42 -3.15 10.70
C SER A 2 5.70 -3.90 9.56
N LEU A 3 5.19 -3.19 8.58
CA LEU A 3 4.48 -3.76 7.44
C LEU A 3 4.74 -2.93 6.18
N VAL A 4 4.42 -3.52 5.02
CA VAL A 4 4.37 -2.78 3.76
C VAL A 4 2.90 -2.41 3.50
N LEU A 5 2.64 -1.14 3.27
CA LEU A 5 1.29 -0.60 3.10
C LEU A 5 1.00 -0.32 1.63
N ASP A 6 0.10 -1.11 1.03
CA ASP A 6 -0.38 -0.87 -0.32
C ASP A 6 -1.42 0.26 -0.34
N ALA A 7 -1.50 0.97 -1.46
CA ALA A 7 -2.43 2.08 -1.64
C ALA A 7 -3.89 1.68 -1.42
N SER A 8 -4.31 0.48 -1.83
CA SER A 8 -5.68 0.01 -1.63
C SER A 8 -6.05 -0.06 -0.15
N CYS A 9 -5.15 -0.57 0.68
CA CYS A 9 -5.36 -0.65 2.12
C CYS A 9 -5.32 0.73 2.75
N ALA A 10 -4.39 1.58 2.32
CA ALA A 10 -4.29 2.96 2.82
C ALA A 10 -5.57 3.74 2.54
N MET A 11 -6.12 3.64 1.34
CA MET A 11 -7.37 4.30 0.99
C MET A 11 -8.52 3.83 1.87
N SER A 12 -8.58 2.53 2.17
CA SER A 12 -9.60 1.97 3.04
C SER A 12 -9.54 2.51 4.47
N LEU A 13 -8.38 2.94 4.95
CA LEU A 13 -8.24 3.55 6.29
C LEU A 13 -9.12 4.80 6.45
N PHE A 14 -9.34 5.54 5.38
CA PHE A 14 -10.13 6.78 5.41
C PHE A 14 -11.57 6.60 4.99
N LEU A 15 -11.83 5.64 4.10
CA LEU A 15 -13.14 5.47 3.49
C LEU A 15 -13.99 4.40 4.17
N GLU A 16 -13.35 3.37 4.76
CA GLU A 16 -14.04 2.17 5.21
C GLU A 16 -13.51 1.58 6.53
N ALA A 17 -12.61 2.27 7.24
CA ALA A 17 -11.94 1.70 8.42
C ALA A 17 -12.90 1.18 9.48
N GLU A 18 -14.01 1.89 9.72
CA GLU A 18 -15.02 1.50 10.71
C GLU A 18 -15.77 0.24 10.34
N GLU A 19 -15.86 -0.04 9.04
CA GLU A 19 -16.58 -1.20 8.50
C GLU A 19 -15.69 -2.43 8.30
N ARG A 20 -14.37 -2.27 8.49
CA ARG A 20 -13.38 -3.33 8.22
C ARG A 20 -12.43 -3.51 9.40
N PRO A 21 -12.76 -4.40 10.35
CA PRO A 21 -11.90 -4.64 11.52
C PRO A 21 -10.45 -5.01 11.16
N ALA A 22 -10.24 -5.74 10.05
CA ALA A 22 -8.90 -6.10 9.61
C ALA A 22 -8.07 -4.87 9.20
N VAL A 23 -8.70 -3.85 8.61
CA VAL A 23 -8.05 -2.59 8.25
C VAL A 23 -7.74 -1.78 9.50
N SER A 24 -8.63 -1.77 10.48
CA SER A 24 -8.37 -1.12 11.78
C SER A 24 -7.18 -1.74 12.49
N ARG A 25 -7.01 -3.05 12.41
CA ARG A 25 -5.84 -3.74 12.97
C ARG A 25 -4.54 -3.32 12.26
N VAL A 26 -4.60 -3.14 10.94
CA VAL A 26 -3.45 -2.62 10.18
C VAL A 26 -3.06 -1.25 10.70
N LEU A 27 -4.03 -0.36 10.90
CA LEU A 27 -3.75 0.97 11.45
C LEU A 27 -3.10 0.90 12.82
N SER A 28 -3.61 0.07 13.72
CA SER A 28 -3.05 -0.10 15.06
C SER A 28 -1.60 -0.60 15.01
N GLN A 29 -1.34 -1.59 14.17
CA GLN A 29 0.01 -2.14 13.99
C GLN A 29 0.96 -1.10 13.41
N MET A 30 0.50 -0.32 12.45
CA MET A 30 1.28 0.73 11.82
C MET A 30 1.64 1.85 12.80
N ILE A 31 0.69 2.27 13.64
CA ILE A 31 0.94 3.26 14.67
C ILE A 31 2.00 2.76 15.66
N ALA A 32 1.94 1.49 16.03
CA ALA A 32 2.87 0.90 16.98
C ALA A 32 4.26 0.64 16.40
N ASN A 33 4.35 0.20 15.13
CA ASN A 33 5.59 -0.33 14.56
C ASN A 33 6.04 0.36 13.26
N GLY A 34 5.24 1.27 12.72
CA GLY A 34 5.53 1.94 11.46
C GLY A 34 5.15 1.12 10.24
N ALA A 35 5.31 1.73 9.08
CA ALA A 35 5.07 1.09 7.78
C ALA A 35 6.10 1.56 6.76
N TRP A 36 6.27 0.75 5.72
CA TRP A 36 7.11 1.07 4.56
C TRP A 36 6.27 1.07 3.31
N THR A 37 6.61 1.95 2.38
CA THR A 37 5.97 2.01 1.06
C THR A 37 7.03 2.15 -0.03
N PRO A 38 6.78 1.62 -1.24
CA PRO A 38 7.64 1.95 -2.38
C PRO A 38 7.48 3.42 -2.76
N SER A 39 8.44 3.95 -3.53
CA SER A 39 8.49 5.38 -3.84
C SER A 39 7.30 5.89 -4.66
N LEU A 40 6.56 5.01 -5.35
CA LEU A 40 5.38 5.38 -6.12
C LEU A 40 4.11 5.58 -5.27
N TRP A 41 4.11 5.17 -4.01
CA TRP A 41 2.93 5.17 -3.16
C TRP A 41 2.28 6.55 -3.01
N ARG A 42 3.09 7.59 -2.81
CA ARG A 42 2.56 8.95 -2.66
C ARG A 42 1.82 9.41 -3.90
N LEU A 43 2.34 9.08 -5.08
CA LEU A 43 1.69 9.40 -6.35
C LEU A 43 0.41 8.59 -6.52
N GLU A 44 0.40 7.33 -6.15
CA GLU A 44 -0.80 6.49 -6.23
C GLU A 44 -1.91 7.01 -5.33
N ILE A 45 -1.59 7.39 -4.09
CA ILE A 45 -2.56 7.95 -3.15
C ILE A 45 -3.12 9.27 -3.69
N ALA A 46 -2.26 10.18 -4.14
CA ALA A 46 -2.68 11.46 -4.70
C ALA A 46 -3.60 11.26 -5.92
N ASN A 47 -3.24 10.34 -6.80
CA ASN A 47 -4.02 10.04 -7.99
C ASN A 47 -5.38 9.43 -7.65
N ALA A 48 -5.42 8.51 -6.68
CA ALA A 48 -6.67 7.87 -6.25
C ALA A 48 -7.63 8.89 -5.65
N LEU A 49 -7.14 9.75 -4.76
CA LEU A 49 -7.96 10.80 -4.15
C LEU A 49 -8.42 11.82 -5.18
N GLN A 50 -7.53 12.27 -6.06
CA GLN A 50 -7.88 13.24 -7.10
C GLN A 50 -8.88 12.69 -8.09
N THR A 51 -8.82 11.40 -8.40
CA THR A 51 -9.82 10.73 -9.24
C THR A 51 -11.21 10.82 -8.60
N LEU A 52 -11.32 10.60 -7.29
CA LEU A 52 -12.58 10.72 -6.58
C LEU A 52 -13.11 12.16 -6.58
N VAL A 53 -12.21 13.14 -6.48
CA VAL A 53 -12.59 14.56 -6.57
C VAL A 53 -13.15 14.87 -7.95
N ARG A 54 -12.47 14.44 -9.01
CA ARG A 54 -12.95 14.67 -10.40
C ARG A 54 -14.29 14.03 -10.67
N ARG A 55 -14.59 12.90 -10.02
CA ARG A 55 -15.88 12.20 -10.16
C ARG A 55 -16.97 12.78 -9.27
N GLY A 56 -16.67 13.80 -8.47
CA GLY A 56 -17.63 14.41 -7.57
C GLY A 56 -17.98 13.54 -6.35
N ILE A 57 -17.19 12.52 -6.06
CA ILE A 57 -17.42 11.62 -4.91
C ILE A 57 -16.81 12.21 -3.63
N LEU A 58 -15.70 12.92 -3.78
CA LEU A 58 -14.96 13.52 -2.69
C LEU A 58 -14.74 15.01 -2.97
N THR A 59 -14.80 15.84 -1.93
CA THR A 59 -14.46 17.26 -2.08
C THR A 59 -12.95 17.45 -2.02
N ALA A 60 -12.46 18.54 -2.60
CA ALA A 60 -11.04 18.90 -2.48
C ALA A 60 -10.63 19.10 -1.02
N LEU A 61 -11.53 19.64 -0.20
CA LEU A 61 -11.28 19.86 1.23
C LEU A 61 -11.11 18.52 1.96
N SER A 62 -11.96 17.54 1.68
CA SER A 62 -11.86 16.21 2.27
C SER A 62 -10.59 15.48 1.81
N ARG A 63 -10.23 15.62 0.53
CA ARG A 63 -8.96 15.09 0.00
C ARG A 63 -7.78 15.64 0.80
N ASP A 64 -7.72 16.96 0.97
CA ASP A 64 -6.60 17.61 1.65
C ASP A 64 -6.54 17.20 3.13
N ALA A 65 -7.69 17.04 3.78
CA ALA A 65 -7.76 16.55 5.15
C ALA A 65 -7.22 15.11 5.27
N SER A 66 -7.59 14.24 4.33
CA SER A 66 -7.10 12.86 4.29
C SER A 66 -5.59 12.81 4.11
N LEU A 67 -5.05 13.64 3.22
CA LEU A 67 -3.59 13.72 3.01
C LEU A 67 -2.87 14.22 4.26
N ALA A 68 -3.45 15.19 4.96
CA ALA A 68 -2.88 15.69 6.20
C ALA A 68 -2.85 14.60 7.28
N ASP A 69 -3.90 13.81 7.39
CA ASP A 69 -3.96 12.68 8.34
C ASP A 69 -2.90 11.62 8.00
N LEU A 70 -2.78 11.27 6.72
CA LEU A 70 -1.75 10.32 6.28
C LEU A 70 -0.34 10.81 6.61
N ALA A 71 -0.09 12.10 6.47
CA ALA A 71 1.21 12.70 6.74
C ALA A 71 1.62 12.61 8.21
N THR A 72 0.67 12.37 9.13
CA THR A 72 0.97 12.20 10.56
C THR A 72 1.38 10.78 10.93
N LEU A 73 1.16 9.80 10.04
CA LEU A 73 1.43 8.40 10.33
C LEU A 73 2.93 8.06 10.11
N PRO A 74 3.47 7.10 10.86
CA PRO A 74 4.87 6.72 10.73
C PRO A 74 5.11 5.84 9.50
N ILE A 75 5.00 6.42 8.33
CA ILE A 75 5.17 5.76 7.03
C ILE A 75 6.48 6.24 6.40
N GLU A 76 7.37 5.31 6.12
CA GLU A 76 8.65 5.60 5.47
C GLU A 76 8.65 5.15 4.01
N THR A 77 9.26 5.95 3.15
CA THR A 77 9.42 5.64 1.74
C THR A 77 10.71 4.86 1.52
N ASP A 78 10.61 3.75 0.80
CA ASP A 78 11.78 2.96 0.43
C ASP A 78 12.59 3.66 -0.67
N ALA A 79 13.88 3.87 -0.41
CA ALA A 79 14.76 4.55 -1.35
C ALA A 79 15.25 3.63 -2.49
N GLU A 80 15.08 2.32 -2.38
CA GLU A 80 15.60 1.33 -3.33
C GLU A 80 14.61 0.90 -4.40
N THR A 81 13.39 1.41 -4.36
CA THR A 81 12.34 1.04 -5.32
C THR A 81 12.81 1.14 -6.77
N GLY A 82 13.39 2.28 -7.14
CA GLY A 82 13.87 2.51 -8.50
C GLY A 82 15.01 1.57 -8.91
N ASN A 83 15.91 1.27 -7.99
CA ASN A 83 17.05 0.39 -8.27
C ASN A 83 16.61 -1.07 -8.51
N ARG A 84 15.45 -1.47 -7.99
CA ARG A 84 14.91 -2.83 -8.13
C ARG A 84 13.96 -2.97 -9.31
N ALA A 85 13.52 -1.85 -9.88
CA ALA A 85 12.42 -1.81 -10.86
C ALA A 85 12.67 -2.68 -12.09
N TRP A 86 13.87 -2.69 -12.63
CA TRP A 86 14.21 -3.45 -13.84
C TRP A 86 14.76 -4.85 -13.57
N GLY A 87 14.90 -5.22 -12.31
CA GLY A 87 15.39 -6.54 -11.89
C GLY A 87 14.28 -7.35 -11.24
N GLN A 88 14.37 -7.51 -9.92
CA GLN A 88 13.46 -8.36 -9.15
C GLN A 88 11.99 -7.95 -9.30
N THR A 89 11.71 -6.66 -9.30
CA THR A 89 10.32 -6.16 -9.45
C THR A 89 9.73 -6.60 -10.78
N LEU A 90 10.45 -6.40 -11.87
CA LEU A 90 10.00 -6.80 -13.21
C LEU A 90 9.80 -8.32 -13.29
N ARG A 91 10.68 -9.10 -12.67
CA ARG A 91 10.56 -10.57 -12.66
C ARG A 91 9.29 -11.02 -11.90
N LEU A 92 9.01 -10.41 -10.76
CA LEU A 92 7.79 -10.71 -10.00
C LEU A 92 6.53 -10.34 -10.80
N ALA A 93 6.56 -9.21 -11.48
CA ALA A 93 5.46 -8.79 -12.35
C ALA A 93 5.20 -9.82 -13.45
N GLU A 94 6.24 -10.33 -14.08
CA GLU A 94 6.12 -11.33 -15.14
C GLU A 94 5.60 -12.65 -14.61
N VAL A 95 6.17 -13.17 -13.52
CA VAL A 95 5.79 -14.47 -12.95
C VAL A 95 4.34 -14.48 -12.47
N HIS A 96 3.91 -13.42 -11.83
CA HIS A 96 2.58 -13.33 -11.20
C HIS A 96 1.57 -12.54 -12.02
N MET A 97 1.94 -12.11 -13.22
CA MET A 97 1.08 -11.33 -14.12
C MET A 97 0.52 -10.07 -13.45
N LEU A 98 1.36 -9.41 -12.68
CA LEU A 98 1.03 -8.15 -12.02
C LEU A 98 1.54 -6.97 -12.85
N THR A 99 0.98 -5.78 -12.60
CA THR A 99 1.63 -4.57 -13.06
C THR A 99 2.97 -4.44 -12.32
N VAL A 100 3.92 -3.72 -12.90
CA VAL A 100 5.19 -3.42 -12.24
C VAL A 100 4.95 -2.63 -10.95
N TYR A 101 3.92 -1.78 -10.96
CA TYR A 101 3.55 -0.99 -9.77
C TYR A 101 3.12 -1.87 -8.60
N ASP A 102 2.24 -2.84 -8.84
CA ASP A 102 1.83 -3.79 -7.79
C ASP A 102 2.99 -4.69 -7.37
N ALA A 103 3.80 -5.13 -8.32
CA ALA A 103 4.97 -5.94 -8.03
C ALA A 103 5.99 -5.20 -7.14
N ALA A 104 6.03 -3.86 -7.19
CA ALA A 104 6.92 -3.08 -6.34
C ALA A 104 6.60 -3.27 -4.85
N TYR A 105 5.33 -3.41 -4.50
CA TYR A 105 4.92 -3.70 -3.12
C TYR A 105 5.37 -5.10 -2.67
N LEU A 106 5.19 -6.07 -3.53
CA LEU A 106 5.60 -7.45 -3.25
C LEU A 106 7.12 -7.56 -3.11
N GLU A 107 7.86 -6.91 -4.00
CA GLU A 107 9.33 -6.87 -3.95
C GLU A 107 9.80 -6.27 -2.62
N LEU A 108 9.22 -5.15 -2.21
CA LEU A 108 9.57 -4.48 -0.96
C LEU A 108 9.32 -5.39 0.25
N ALA A 109 8.17 -6.05 0.28
CA ALA A 109 7.83 -6.96 1.37
C ALA A 109 8.80 -8.15 1.45
N LEU A 110 9.16 -8.73 0.31
CA LEU A 110 10.14 -9.82 0.25
C LEU A 110 11.51 -9.37 0.71
N ARG A 111 11.98 -8.24 0.21
CA ARG A 111 13.33 -7.75 0.50
C ARG A 111 13.50 -7.38 1.97
N ARG A 112 12.47 -6.82 2.60
CA ARG A 112 12.52 -6.42 4.01
C ARG A 112 12.01 -7.49 4.97
N GLY A 113 11.47 -8.60 4.46
CA GLY A 113 10.91 -9.65 5.30
C GLY A 113 9.70 -9.18 6.11
N LEU A 114 8.84 -8.35 5.53
CA LEU A 114 7.68 -7.77 6.18
C LEU A 114 6.38 -8.30 5.60
N PRO A 115 5.30 -8.33 6.39
CA PRO A 115 3.98 -8.64 5.85
C PRO A 115 3.49 -7.50 4.96
N LEU A 116 2.59 -7.83 4.03
CA LEU A 116 1.99 -6.91 3.09
C LEU A 116 0.53 -6.67 3.45
N ALA A 117 0.18 -5.40 3.67
CA ALA A 117 -1.21 -4.99 3.90
C ALA A 117 -1.80 -4.51 2.59
N THR A 118 -2.69 -5.30 2.01
CA THR A 118 -3.35 -5.01 0.75
C THR A 118 -4.74 -5.61 0.70
N LEU A 119 -5.64 -4.97 -0.04
CA LEU A 119 -6.98 -5.48 -0.34
C LEU A 119 -7.09 -6.03 -1.76
N ASP A 120 -6.05 -5.84 -2.58
CA ASP A 120 -6.03 -6.32 -3.97
C ASP A 120 -5.88 -7.83 -4.01
N LEU A 121 -6.85 -8.53 -4.61
CA LEU A 121 -6.89 -9.98 -4.64
C LEU A 121 -5.73 -10.60 -5.43
N GLU A 122 -5.34 -9.99 -6.55
CA GLU A 122 -4.22 -10.49 -7.37
C GLU A 122 -2.90 -10.34 -6.64
N LEU A 123 -2.69 -9.21 -5.98
CA LEU A 123 -1.49 -8.98 -5.19
C LEU A 123 -1.44 -9.92 -3.96
N ARG A 124 -2.59 -10.17 -3.33
CA ARG A 124 -2.68 -11.13 -2.22
C ARG A 124 -2.29 -12.54 -2.66
N ALA A 125 -2.79 -12.98 -3.81
CA ALA A 125 -2.47 -14.30 -4.35
C ALA A 125 -0.97 -14.43 -4.64
N ALA A 126 -0.37 -13.41 -5.23
CA ALA A 126 1.07 -13.39 -5.52
C ALA A 126 1.90 -13.41 -4.23
N ALA A 127 1.51 -12.62 -3.24
CA ALA A 127 2.19 -12.59 -1.94
C ALA A 127 2.14 -13.95 -1.24
N GLU A 128 0.98 -14.60 -1.25
CA GLU A 128 0.82 -15.94 -0.69
C GLU A 128 1.73 -16.94 -1.39
N ALA A 129 1.80 -16.90 -2.71
CA ALA A 129 2.67 -17.79 -3.50
C ALA A 129 4.15 -17.58 -3.17
N GLU A 130 4.56 -16.37 -2.81
CA GLU A 130 5.94 -16.03 -2.43
C GLU A 130 6.21 -16.21 -0.93
N GLY A 131 5.25 -16.65 -0.16
CA GLY A 131 5.42 -16.85 1.28
C GLY A 131 5.41 -15.56 2.11
N VAL A 132 4.86 -14.48 1.57
CA VAL A 132 4.74 -13.21 2.27
C VAL A 132 3.48 -13.21 3.13
N GLY A 133 3.60 -12.81 4.40
CA GLY A 133 2.46 -12.66 5.30
C GLY A 133 1.51 -11.58 4.81
N LEU A 134 0.20 -11.77 5.03
CA LEU A 134 -0.84 -10.87 4.54
C LEU A 134 -1.64 -10.25 5.68
N LEU A 135 -1.94 -8.96 5.54
CA LEU A 135 -2.77 -8.18 6.45
C LEU A 135 -3.86 -7.45 5.67
N GLY A 136 -4.88 -6.96 6.36
CA GLY A 136 -5.91 -6.11 5.77
C GLY A 136 -7.21 -6.82 5.38
N LYS A 137 -7.27 -8.12 5.58
CA LYS A 137 -8.47 -8.87 5.23
C LYS A 137 -8.77 -10.00 6.19
#